data_5e7f90a85376d55e25c0eea9bbf6523a
#
_entry.id   5e7f90a85376d55e25c0eea9bbf6523a
#
_cell.length_a   1.000
_cell.length_b   1.000
_cell.length_c   1.000
_cell.angle_alpha   90.00
_cell.angle_beta   90.00
_cell.angle_gamma   90.00
#
_symmetry.space_group_name_H-M   'P 1'
#
loop_
_entity.id
_entity.type
_entity.pdbx_description
1 polymer ?
#
loop_
_entity_poly.entity_id
_entity_poly.type
_entity_poly.pdbx_seq_one_letter_code
_entity_poly.pdbx_strand_id
1 'polypeptide(L)'
;MESVLGARSGTAYGEDWVRTACSICMNRCGILAHVNEDDVVDKILGDPANPHNHGRTCAKGDAGFEGLTDPDRILTPLKRTNPDRGVGIDPGWVPITWDEALDTIADRIRETVADDP
;
A
#
# COMPACT_ATOMS: atom_id res chain seq x y z
N MET A 1 -16.55 2.38 18.07
CA MET A 1 -15.50 3.09 17.30
C MET A 1 -16.22 3.84 16.20
N GLU A 2 -16.34 5.17 16.32
CA GLU A 2 -16.92 5.98 15.24
C GLU A 2 -16.03 5.86 14.01
N SER A 3 -16.66 5.60 12.86
CA SER A 3 -16.01 5.47 11.57
C SER A 3 -15.19 6.74 11.26
N VAL A 4 -13.89 6.58 11.06
CA VAL A 4 -12.95 7.65 10.67
C VAL A 4 -13.21 8.13 9.23
N LEU A 5 -14.11 7.49 8.50
CA LEU A 5 -14.55 7.90 7.18
C LEU A 5 -15.64 8.98 7.35
N GLY A 6 -15.23 10.24 7.23
CA GLY A 6 -16.13 11.37 7.15
C GLY A 6 -17.20 11.13 6.07
N ALA A 7 -18.36 11.77 6.22
CA ALA A 7 -19.56 11.59 5.44
C ALA A 7 -19.28 11.16 4.00
N ARG A 8 -19.71 9.94 3.65
CA ARG A 8 -19.62 9.39 2.29
C ARG A 8 -20.41 10.34 1.38
N SER A 9 -19.70 11.12 0.56
CA SER A 9 -20.37 11.98 -0.41
C SER A 9 -20.89 11.07 -1.52
N GLY A 10 -22.23 10.89 -1.59
CA GLY A 10 -22.88 10.11 -2.62
C GLY A 10 -22.34 10.47 -4.00
N THR A 11 -21.91 9.47 -4.75
CA THR A 11 -21.53 9.60 -6.15
C THR A 11 -22.75 9.24 -7.04
N ALA A 12 -22.65 9.46 -8.33
CA ALA A 12 -23.63 8.95 -9.28
C ALA A 12 -23.74 7.41 -9.28
N TYR A 13 -22.83 6.72 -8.60
CA TYR A 13 -22.76 5.26 -8.48
C TYR A 13 -23.37 4.72 -7.17
N GLY A 14 -23.84 5.58 -6.25
CA GLY A 14 -24.43 5.20 -4.97
C GLY A 14 -23.58 5.61 -3.76
N GLU A 15 -24.12 5.38 -2.55
CA GLU A 15 -23.49 5.79 -1.29
C GLU A 15 -22.27 4.94 -0.93
N ASP A 16 -22.15 3.73 -1.47
CA ASP A 16 -21.05 2.81 -1.21
C ASP A 16 -19.78 3.12 -2.04
N TRP A 17 -19.85 4.14 -2.91
CA TRP A 17 -18.75 4.60 -3.73
C TRP A 17 -18.14 5.88 -3.20
N VAL A 18 -16.87 5.81 -2.87
CA VAL A 18 -16.08 6.93 -2.32
C VAL A 18 -15.16 7.50 -3.38
N ARG A 19 -15.25 8.82 -3.62
CA ARG A 19 -14.30 9.53 -4.46
C ARG A 19 -12.97 9.69 -3.73
N THR A 20 -11.88 9.30 -4.41
CA THR A 20 -10.54 9.44 -3.89
C THR A 20 -9.51 9.53 -5.02
N ALA A 21 -8.22 9.48 -4.72
CA ALA A 21 -7.15 9.50 -5.68
C ALA A 21 -6.27 8.26 -5.54
N CYS A 22 -5.90 7.68 -6.67
CA CYS A 22 -4.92 6.61 -6.72
C CYS A 22 -3.55 7.14 -6.27
N SER A 23 -2.87 6.43 -5.37
CA SER A 23 -1.57 6.82 -4.84
C SER A 23 -0.40 5.93 -5.30
N ILE A 24 -0.63 5.02 -6.26
CA ILE A 24 0.38 4.07 -6.71
C ILE A 24 1.50 4.74 -7.52
N CYS A 25 1.19 5.82 -8.23
CA CYS A 25 2.21 6.56 -8.99
C CYS A 25 1.95 8.08 -8.94
N MET A 26 2.86 8.84 -9.54
CA MET A 26 2.80 10.31 -9.58
C MET A 26 1.56 10.86 -10.32
N ASN A 27 0.90 10.05 -11.14
CA ASN A 27 -0.23 10.51 -11.96
C ASN A 27 -1.48 10.84 -11.14
N ARG A 28 -1.63 10.28 -9.95
CA ARG A 28 -2.72 10.62 -9.00
C ARG A 28 -4.11 10.62 -9.64
N CYS A 29 -4.44 9.62 -10.44
CA CYS A 29 -5.75 9.50 -11.11
C CYS A 29 -6.89 9.57 -10.09
N GLY A 30 -7.96 10.31 -10.43
CA GLY A 30 -9.19 10.29 -9.65
C GLY A 30 -9.87 8.94 -9.81
N ILE A 31 -10.24 8.33 -8.71
CA ILE A 31 -10.88 7.02 -8.65
C ILE A 31 -12.12 7.03 -7.78
N LEU A 32 -12.98 6.05 -8.02
CA LEU A 32 -14.10 5.67 -7.18
C LEU A 32 -13.75 4.34 -6.53
N ALA A 33 -13.73 4.29 -5.21
CA ALA A 33 -13.56 3.07 -4.44
C ALA A 33 -14.92 2.59 -3.94
N HIS A 34 -15.30 1.36 -4.25
CA HIS A 34 -16.45 0.69 -3.67
C HIS A 34 -16.08 0.12 -2.32
N VAL A 35 -16.88 0.41 -1.31
CA VAL A 35 -16.73 -0.09 0.05
C VAL A 35 -17.91 -1.00 0.34
N ASN A 36 -17.64 -2.28 0.56
CA ASN A 36 -18.67 -3.28 0.80
C ASN A 36 -19.25 -3.21 2.23
N GLU A 37 -20.19 -4.10 2.55
CA GLU A 37 -20.87 -4.15 3.85
C GLU A 37 -19.92 -4.44 5.04
N ASP A 38 -18.74 -5.02 4.78
CA ASP A 38 -17.70 -5.30 5.77
C ASP A 38 -16.69 -4.13 5.93
N ASP A 39 -16.99 -2.96 5.37
CA ASP A 39 -16.09 -1.79 5.32
C ASP A 39 -14.75 -2.05 4.59
N VAL A 40 -14.75 -2.99 3.65
CA VAL A 40 -13.59 -3.34 2.82
C VAL A 40 -13.74 -2.79 1.41
N VAL A 41 -12.66 -2.22 0.87
CA VAL A 41 -12.61 -1.85 -0.55
C VAL A 41 -12.48 -3.11 -1.39
N ASP A 42 -13.46 -3.39 -2.22
CA ASP A 42 -13.52 -4.58 -3.09
C ASP A 42 -13.53 -4.28 -4.58
N LYS A 43 -13.64 -2.99 -4.95
CA LYS A 43 -13.58 -2.57 -6.35
C LYS A 43 -13.10 -1.14 -6.51
N ILE A 44 -12.36 -0.90 -7.58
CA ILE A 44 -11.94 0.44 -7.99
C ILE A 44 -12.37 0.70 -9.44
N LEU A 45 -12.86 1.91 -9.69
CA LEU A 45 -13.14 2.43 -11.02
C LEU A 45 -12.49 3.80 -11.19
N GLY A 46 -12.19 4.20 -12.41
CA GLY A 46 -11.84 5.60 -12.68
C GLY A 46 -13.03 6.52 -12.46
N ASP A 47 -12.81 7.70 -11.88
CA ASP A 47 -13.87 8.71 -11.71
C ASP A 47 -14.10 9.46 -13.03
N PRO A 48 -15.26 9.30 -13.71
CA PRO A 48 -15.54 10.00 -14.95
C PRO A 48 -15.63 11.52 -14.81
N ALA A 49 -15.93 12.01 -13.60
CA ALA A 49 -16.00 13.43 -13.31
C ALA A 49 -14.63 14.07 -13.05
N ASN A 50 -13.58 13.27 -12.91
CA ASN A 50 -12.24 13.79 -12.70
C ASN A 50 -11.67 14.39 -14.00
N PRO A 51 -11.30 15.69 -14.03
CA PRO A 51 -10.86 16.37 -15.25
C PRO A 51 -9.46 15.93 -15.75
N HIS A 52 -8.70 15.22 -14.92
CA HIS A 52 -7.34 14.76 -15.27
C HIS A 52 -7.37 13.45 -16.04
N ASN A 53 -8.09 12.44 -15.55
CA ASN A 53 -8.07 11.09 -16.12
C ASN A 53 -9.40 10.67 -16.79
N HIS A 54 -10.48 11.46 -16.66
CA HIS A 54 -11.79 11.22 -17.32
C HIS A 54 -12.28 9.78 -17.20
N GLY A 55 -12.22 9.22 -16.00
CA GLY A 55 -12.66 7.85 -15.73
C GLY A 55 -11.69 6.74 -16.17
N ARG A 56 -10.48 7.08 -16.60
CA ARG A 56 -9.49 6.08 -17.01
C ARG A 56 -8.55 5.75 -15.86
N THR A 57 -8.31 4.45 -15.67
CA THR A 57 -7.29 3.91 -14.76
C THR A 57 -6.36 2.98 -15.52
N CYS A 58 -5.31 2.52 -14.88
CA CYS A 58 -4.44 1.48 -15.41
C CYS A 58 -4.54 0.24 -14.52
N ALA A 59 -4.07 -0.90 -15.00
CA ALA A 59 -4.11 -2.16 -14.25
C ALA A 59 -3.56 -2.08 -12.83
N LYS A 60 -2.53 -1.24 -12.58
CA LYS A 60 -2.00 -1.02 -11.23
C LYS A 60 -3.00 -0.29 -10.32
N GLY A 61 -3.73 0.67 -10.85
CA GLY A 61 -4.77 1.39 -10.11
C GLY A 61 -5.96 0.50 -9.81
N ASP A 62 -6.37 -0.32 -10.77
CA ASP A 62 -7.52 -1.20 -10.64
C ASP A 62 -7.28 -2.33 -9.63
N ALA A 63 -6.07 -2.92 -9.60
CA ALA A 63 -5.69 -4.00 -8.70
C ALA A 63 -5.04 -3.52 -7.38
N GLY A 64 -4.84 -2.21 -7.21
CA GLY A 64 -4.05 -1.68 -6.10
C GLY A 64 -4.60 -1.95 -4.69
N PHE A 65 -5.90 -2.18 -4.57
CA PHE A 65 -6.55 -2.48 -3.30
C PHE A 65 -6.35 -3.95 -2.87
N GLU A 66 -6.16 -4.88 -3.82
CA GLU A 66 -5.99 -6.32 -3.53
C GLU A 66 -4.80 -6.57 -2.59
N GLY A 67 -3.72 -5.81 -2.75
CA GLY A 67 -2.57 -5.91 -1.87
C GLY A 67 -2.81 -5.47 -0.42
N LEU A 68 -3.94 -4.84 -0.09
CA LEU A 68 -4.29 -4.47 1.28
C LEU A 68 -4.83 -5.66 2.07
N THR A 69 -5.54 -6.54 1.39
CA THR A 69 -6.24 -7.70 1.97
C THR A 69 -5.59 -9.04 1.58
N ASP A 70 -4.46 -9.00 0.87
CA ASP A 70 -3.72 -10.18 0.46
C ASP A 70 -3.28 -10.99 1.70
N PRO A 71 -3.64 -12.29 1.79
CA PRO A 71 -3.25 -13.14 2.91
C PRO A 71 -1.72 -13.33 3.02
N ASP A 72 -0.99 -13.18 1.92
CA ASP A 72 0.47 -13.28 1.88
C ASP A 72 1.17 -11.93 2.14
N ARG A 73 0.40 -10.89 2.47
CA ARG A 73 0.96 -9.58 2.78
C ARG A 73 1.90 -9.63 3.97
N ILE A 74 3.11 -9.09 3.79
CA ILE A 74 4.08 -8.95 4.87
C ILE A 74 3.59 -7.88 5.86
N LEU A 75 3.29 -8.29 7.10
CA LEU A 75 2.75 -7.42 8.16
C LEU A 75 3.78 -7.08 9.24
N THR A 76 4.94 -7.75 9.25
CA THR A 76 6.00 -7.55 10.23
C THR A 76 7.34 -7.40 9.53
N PRO A 77 8.32 -6.72 10.14
CA PRO A 77 9.67 -6.68 9.58
C PRO A 77 10.26 -8.09 9.46
N LEU A 78 10.96 -8.33 8.38
CA LEU A 78 11.65 -9.59 8.11
C LEU A 78 13.16 -9.35 8.03
N LYS A 79 13.93 -10.16 8.76
CA LYS A 79 15.39 -10.16 8.72
C LYS A 79 15.90 -11.32 7.87
N ARG A 80 16.77 -11.00 6.92
CA ARG A 80 17.49 -12.02 6.15
C ARG A 80 18.55 -12.67 7.02
N THR A 81 18.55 -13.99 7.11
CA THR A 81 19.55 -14.75 7.89
C THR A 81 20.62 -15.41 7.02
N ASN A 82 20.29 -15.71 5.76
CA ASN A 82 21.27 -16.30 4.85
C ASN A 82 22.16 -15.20 4.23
N PRO A 83 23.49 -15.21 4.44
CA PRO A 83 24.42 -14.25 3.86
C PRO A 83 24.55 -14.41 2.33
N ASP A 84 24.35 -15.61 1.81
CA ASP A 84 24.48 -15.91 0.38
C ASP A 84 23.35 -15.23 -0.40
N ARG A 85 23.70 -14.63 -1.53
CA ARG A 85 22.76 -13.89 -2.39
C ARG A 85 22.84 -14.41 -3.81
N GLY A 86 21.68 -14.47 -4.48
CA GLY A 86 21.60 -14.89 -5.87
C GLY A 86 20.23 -15.42 -6.24
N VAL A 87 20.05 -15.67 -7.53
CA VAL A 87 18.82 -16.28 -8.04
C VAL A 87 18.70 -17.71 -7.50
N GLY A 88 17.55 -18.05 -6.91
CA GLY A 88 17.28 -19.38 -6.35
C GLY A 88 17.89 -19.64 -4.97
N ILE A 89 18.58 -18.67 -4.37
CA ILE A 89 19.08 -18.78 -3.00
C ILE A 89 17.97 -18.36 -2.03
N ASP A 90 17.58 -19.28 -1.14
CA ASP A 90 16.64 -18.98 -0.07
C ASP A 90 17.23 -17.89 0.86
N PRO A 91 16.59 -16.74 1.00
CA PRO A 91 17.05 -15.68 1.88
C PRO A 91 16.99 -16.03 3.38
N GLY A 92 16.22 -17.06 3.76
CA GLY A 92 16.01 -17.43 5.16
C GLY A 92 15.35 -16.30 5.96
N TRP A 93 14.22 -15.75 5.47
CA TRP A 93 13.50 -14.68 6.15
C TRP A 93 12.96 -15.13 7.50
N VAL A 94 13.25 -14.35 8.55
CA VAL A 94 12.68 -14.55 9.89
C VAL A 94 11.98 -13.26 10.35
N PRO A 95 10.81 -13.36 10.96
CA PRO A 95 10.14 -12.22 11.58
C PRO A 95 10.97 -11.66 12.73
N ILE A 96 11.05 -10.32 12.82
CA ILE A 96 11.70 -9.60 13.93
C ILE A 96 10.77 -8.50 14.44
N THR A 97 11.09 -7.91 15.59
CA THR A 97 10.34 -6.75 16.10
C THR A 97 10.69 -5.48 15.33
N TRP A 98 9.80 -4.48 15.42
CA TRP A 98 10.07 -3.15 14.87
C TRP A 98 11.29 -2.49 15.54
N ASP A 99 11.44 -2.66 16.86
CA ASP A 99 12.58 -2.12 17.60
C ASP A 99 13.91 -2.71 17.09
N GLU A 100 13.97 -4.06 16.96
CA GLU A 100 15.16 -4.72 16.39
C GLU A 100 15.46 -4.24 14.96
N ALA A 101 14.43 -4.08 14.13
CA ALA A 101 14.61 -3.62 12.75
C ALA A 101 15.15 -2.19 12.69
N LEU A 102 14.56 -1.28 13.47
CA LEU A 102 14.94 0.14 13.49
C LEU A 102 16.34 0.33 14.09
N ASP A 103 16.65 -0.35 15.20
CA ASP A 103 17.98 -0.28 15.83
C ASP A 103 19.05 -0.81 14.88
N THR A 104 18.82 -1.96 14.25
CA THR A 104 19.75 -2.54 13.26
C THR A 104 20.06 -1.57 12.11
N ILE A 105 19.01 -0.92 11.57
CA ILE A 105 19.17 0.04 10.48
C ILE A 105 19.90 1.30 10.96
N ALA A 106 19.51 1.83 12.12
CA ALA A 106 20.13 3.04 12.68
C ALA A 106 21.62 2.84 12.99
N ASP A 107 21.99 1.71 13.57
CA ASP A 107 23.38 1.39 13.87
C ASP A 107 24.20 1.27 12.57
N ARG A 108 23.66 0.61 11.55
CA ARG A 108 24.34 0.50 10.26
C ARG A 108 24.54 1.85 9.57
N ILE A 109 23.56 2.74 9.67
CA ILE A 109 23.70 4.12 9.15
C ILE A 109 24.80 4.86 9.90
N ARG A 110 24.83 4.79 11.24
CA ARG A 110 25.86 5.45 12.07
C ARG A 110 27.27 4.95 11.73
N GLU A 111 27.43 3.63 11.61
CA GLU A 111 28.70 3.02 11.20
C GLU A 111 29.14 3.54 9.83
N THR A 112 28.25 3.50 8.84
CA THR A 112 28.57 3.93 7.47
C THR A 112 28.96 5.41 7.39
N VAL A 113 28.25 6.29 8.12
CA VAL A 113 28.57 7.72 8.16
C VAL A 113 29.89 7.99 8.92
N ALA A 114 30.25 7.15 9.90
CA ALA A 114 31.52 7.29 10.61
C ALA A 114 32.72 6.85 9.75
N ASP A 115 32.52 5.85 8.88
CA ASP A 115 33.58 5.31 8.02
C ASP A 115 33.81 6.18 6.76
N ASP A 116 32.77 6.82 6.23
CA ASP A 116 32.80 7.66 5.01
C ASP A 116 31.90 8.89 5.20
N PRO A 117 32.38 9.96 5.89
CA PRO A 117 31.61 11.14 6.26
C PRO A 117 31.33 12.11 5.10
#